data_02a45aa194b4c37afd98ea20f8db1322
#
_entry.id   02a45aa194b4c37afd98ea20f8db1322
#
_cell.length_a   1.000
_cell.length_b   1.000
_cell.length_c   1.000
_cell.angle_alpha   90.00
_cell.angle_beta   90.00
_cell.angle_gamma   90.00
#
_symmetry.space_group_name_H-M   'P 1'
#
loop_
_entity.id
_entity.type
_entity.pdbx_description
1 polymer ?
#
loop_
_entity_poly.entity_id
_entity_poly.type
_entity_poly.pdbx_seq_one_letter_code
_entity_poly.pdbx_strand_id
1 'polypeptide(L)'
;TGTVKWTVVASRGLNSAMATEARTLTITCLKGFTELPNQVYLTGEATEGGTDIAQAVPCSMPNELGVFEVFTKLEEGKSYRLVDNNSADAKSYYINESGVIIEGQGETTVNKGGVYRIVLDFTTASVKMTEIQSMGFFFCPSNEVTFELPYKGNGVFEGEDLIEFKQESWGRDQRYKFLMTYADGTTQMWGTKNTTDSAPGEATADDSYFYIAETPNNQWDQKWKLNNEFDGAA
;
A
#
# COMPACT_ATOMS: atom_id res chain seq x y z
N THR A 1 -8.90 -13.98 23.14
CA THR A 1 -9.08 -12.78 23.99
C THR A 1 -8.37 -12.98 25.29
N GLY A 2 -7.50 -12.07 25.68
CA GLY A 2 -6.77 -12.05 26.94
C GLY A 2 -6.99 -10.73 27.68
N THR A 3 -6.95 -10.78 29.02
CA THR A 3 -7.10 -9.59 29.85
C THR A 3 -5.80 -9.37 30.62
N VAL A 4 -5.23 -8.18 30.51
CA VAL A 4 -4.01 -7.76 31.21
C VAL A 4 -4.36 -6.65 32.20
N LYS A 5 -3.95 -6.80 33.45
CA LYS A 5 -3.99 -5.69 34.41
C LYS A 5 -2.62 -5.04 34.46
N TRP A 6 -2.58 -3.73 34.44
CA TRP A 6 -1.35 -2.97 34.54
C TRP A 6 -1.49 -1.80 35.49
N THR A 7 -0.37 -1.43 36.11
CA THR A 7 -0.26 -0.30 37.02
C THR A 7 1.07 0.41 36.79
N VAL A 8 1.19 1.61 37.30
CA VAL A 8 2.40 2.43 37.19
C VAL A 8 3.12 2.43 38.52
N VAL A 9 4.42 2.20 38.50
CA VAL A 9 5.31 2.38 39.64
C VAL A 9 6.26 3.53 39.31
N ALA A 10 6.20 4.59 40.08
CA ALA A 10 7.16 5.69 40.01
C ALA A 10 8.31 5.42 41.00
N SER A 11 9.56 5.56 40.54
CA SER A 11 10.74 5.38 41.41
C SER A 11 11.69 6.56 41.32
N ARG A 12 12.26 6.95 42.46
CA ARG A 12 13.31 7.96 42.54
C ARG A 12 14.35 7.50 43.56
N GLY A 13 15.49 7.03 43.09
CA GLY A 13 16.49 6.40 43.94
C GLY A 13 15.94 5.14 44.60
N LEU A 14 16.02 5.06 45.91
CA LEU A 14 15.50 3.93 46.72
C LEU A 14 14.00 4.05 47.05
N ASN A 15 13.38 5.14 46.75
CA ASN A 15 11.96 5.36 47.01
C ASN A 15 11.12 4.97 45.78
N SER A 16 10.05 4.21 46.01
CA SER A 16 9.06 3.87 44.97
C SER A 16 7.65 4.09 45.51
N ALA A 17 6.77 4.51 44.64
CA ALA A 17 5.33 4.62 44.85
C ALA A 17 4.57 3.92 43.74
N MET A 18 3.65 3.04 44.10
CA MET A 18 2.77 2.35 43.17
C MET A 18 1.43 3.11 43.06
N ALA A 19 0.88 3.24 41.88
CA ALA A 19 -0.44 3.80 41.73
C ALA A 19 -1.49 2.94 42.47
N THR A 20 -2.42 3.58 43.11
CA THR A 20 -3.48 2.92 43.90
C THR A 20 -4.51 2.19 43.04
N GLU A 21 -4.58 2.54 41.77
CA GLU A 21 -5.48 1.93 40.79
C GLU A 21 -4.71 1.13 39.73
N ALA A 22 -5.21 -0.06 39.45
CA ALA A 22 -4.79 -0.85 38.30
C ALA A 22 -5.83 -0.69 37.17
N ARG A 23 -5.34 -0.56 35.95
CA ARG A 23 -6.19 -0.53 34.75
C ARG A 23 -6.21 -1.89 34.09
N THR A 24 -7.30 -2.18 33.42
CA THR A 24 -7.51 -3.43 32.71
C THR A 24 -7.48 -3.14 31.21
N LEU A 25 -6.69 -3.91 30.47
CA LEU A 25 -6.65 -3.92 29.01
C LEU A 25 -7.13 -5.30 28.53
N THR A 26 -8.17 -5.34 27.73
CA THR A 26 -8.61 -6.56 27.06
C THR A 26 -8.04 -6.58 25.63
N ILE A 27 -7.28 -7.62 25.32
CA ILE A 27 -6.67 -7.82 23.99
C ILE A 27 -7.41 -8.99 23.34
N THR A 28 -7.97 -8.74 22.16
CA THR A 28 -8.53 -9.78 21.31
C THR A 28 -7.60 -9.96 20.12
N CYS A 29 -6.95 -11.12 20.01
CA CYS A 29 -6.24 -11.48 18.81
C CYS A 29 -7.27 -11.91 17.77
N LEU A 30 -7.21 -11.33 16.58
CA LEU A 30 -7.94 -11.81 15.42
C LEU A 30 -7.38 -13.20 15.06
N LYS A 31 -8.28 -14.14 14.79
CA LYS A 31 -7.90 -15.47 14.30
C LYS A 31 -8.10 -15.44 12.79
N GLY A 32 -7.01 -15.53 12.06
CA GLY A 32 -7.04 -15.65 10.61
C GLY A 32 -7.50 -17.01 10.11
N PHE A 33 -7.41 -17.18 8.82
CA PHE A 33 -7.80 -18.40 8.12
C PHE A 33 -6.73 -19.49 8.31
N THR A 34 -7.17 -20.73 8.48
CA THR A 34 -6.26 -21.88 8.59
C THR A 34 -5.70 -22.26 7.21
N GLU A 35 -6.55 -22.13 6.18
CA GLU A 35 -6.16 -22.31 4.78
C GLU A 35 -6.13 -20.92 4.13
N LEU A 36 -4.95 -20.52 3.69
CA LEU A 36 -4.76 -19.21 3.06
C LEU A 36 -5.02 -19.34 1.55
N PRO A 37 -5.77 -18.39 0.94
CA PRO A 37 -5.92 -18.38 -0.51
C PRO A 37 -4.55 -18.12 -1.20
N ASN A 38 -4.36 -18.70 -2.38
CA ASN A 38 -3.17 -18.44 -3.20
C ASN A 38 -3.30 -17.13 -4.00
N GLN A 39 -4.53 -16.73 -4.29
CA GLN A 39 -4.88 -15.52 -5.02
C GLN A 39 -6.15 -14.93 -4.40
N VAL A 40 -6.33 -13.62 -4.56
CA VAL A 40 -7.54 -12.90 -4.17
C VAL A 40 -7.88 -11.89 -5.23
N TYR A 41 -9.18 -11.74 -5.50
CA TYR A 41 -9.73 -10.78 -6.45
C TYR A 41 -10.89 -10.02 -5.81
N LEU A 42 -11.17 -8.81 -6.30
CA LEU A 42 -12.35 -8.03 -5.95
C LEU A 42 -13.35 -8.08 -7.11
N THR A 43 -14.62 -8.38 -6.81
CA THR A 43 -15.71 -8.36 -7.79
C THR A 43 -16.97 -7.78 -7.17
N GLY A 44 -17.81 -7.14 -7.98
CA GLY A 44 -19.06 -6.50 -7.56
C GLY A 44 -19.25 -5.14 -8.21
N GLU A 45 -20.45 -4.59 -8.11
CA GLU A 45 -20.81 -3.32 -8.76
C GLU A 45 -19.92 -2.15 -8.34
N ALA A 46 -19.31 -2.21 -7.16
CA ALA A 46 -18.42 -1.17 -6.65
C ALA A 46 -17.04 -1.18 -7.30
N THR A 47 -16.63 -2.28 -7.94
CA THR A 47 -15.27 -2.46 -8.47
C THR A 47 -15.15 -2.10 -9.93
N GLU A 48 -13.94 -1.85 -10.40
CA GLU A 48 -13.62 -1.54 -11.79
C GLU A 48 -13.90 -2.73 -12.73
N GLY A 49 -13.84 -3.97 -12.23
CA GLY A 49 -14.20 -5.19 -12.98
C GLY A 49 -15.70 -5.48 -13.02
N GLY A 50 -16.50 -4.78 -12.21
CA GLY A 50 -17.94 -5.01 -12.12
C GLY A 50 -18.31 -6.38 -11.56
N THR A 51 -19.49 -6.87 -11.96
CA THR A 51 -20.06 -8.14 -11.44
C THR A 51 -19.64 -9.39 -12.23
N ASP A 52 -18.97 -9.23 -13.36
CA ASP A 52 -18.42 -10.34 -14.12
C ASP A 52 -17.18 -10.87 -13.41
N ILE A 53 -17.28 -12.09 -12.85
CA ILE A 53 -16.19 -12.70 -12.09
C ILE A 53 -14.91 -12.90 -12.94
N ALA A 54 -15.06 -13.08 -14.25
CA ALA A 54 -13.93 -13.20 -15.16
C ALA A 54 -13.12 -11.89 -15.31
N GLN A 55 -13.76 -10.76 -14.97
CA GLN A 55 -13.15 -9.42 -14.95
C GLN A 55 -12.79 -8.94 -13.54
N ALA A 56 -12.87 -9.83 -12.55
CA ALA A 56 -12.54 -9.49 -11.17
C ALA A 56 -11.14 -8.90 -11.04
N VAL A 57 -11.01 -7.82 -10.26
CA VAL A 57 -9.76 -7.08 -10.09
C VAL A 57 -8.77 -7.89 -9.25
N PRO A 58 -7.62 -8.29 -9.79
CA PRO A 58 -6.65 -9.10 -9.06
C PRO A 58 -5.92 -8.31 -7.98
N CYS A 59 -5.67 -8.96 -6.84
CA CYS A 59 -4.77 -8.46 -5.82
C CYS A 59 -3.37 -9.04 -6.01
N SER A 60 -2.35 -8.24 -5.77
CA SER A 60 -0.96 -8.70 -5.69
C SER A 60 -0.65 -9.27 -4.30
N MET A 61 0.36 -10.14 -4.19
CA MET A 61 0.90 -10.63 -2.93
C MET A 61 2.39 -10.24 -2.86
N PRO A 62 2.68 -9.00 -2.43
CA PRO A 62 4.01 -8.42 -2.64
C PRO A 62 5.11 -9.02 -1.76
N ASN A 63 4.81 -9.44 -0.52
CA ASN A 63 5.85 -9.78 0.44
C ASN A 63 5.56 -11.03 1.28
N GLU A 64 4.35 -11.22 1.77
CA GLU A 64 4.01 -12.25 2.76
C GLU A 64 2.86 -13.14 2.27
N LEU A 65 2.97 -14.45 2.51
CA LEU A 65 1.92 -15.40 2.18
C LEU A 65 0.62 -15.06 2.94
N GLY A 66 -0.48 -14.95 2.18
CA GLY A 66 -1.79 -14.63 2.74
C GLY A 66 -2.04 -13.13 2.99
N VAL A 67 -1.07 -12.25 2.65
CA VAL A 67 -1.26 -10.80 2.64
C VAL A 67 -1.33 -10.31 1.21
N PHE A 68 -2.47 -9.71 0.85
CA PHE A 68 -2.76 -9.25 -0.51
C PHE A 68 -2.93 -7.74 -0.54
N GLU A 69 -2.57 -7.12 -1.66
CA GLU A 69 -2.67 -5.69 -1.86
C GLU A 69 -3.28 -5.38 -3.22
N VAL A 70 -4.11 -4.36 -3.26
CA VAL A 70 -4.67 -3.82 -4.50
C VAL A 70 -4.83 -2.31 -4.43
N PHE A 71 -4.57 -1.66 -5.56
CA PHE A 71 -4.87 -0.25 -5.81
C PHE A 71 -6.03 -0.20 -6.77
N THR A 72 -7.19 0.31 -6.33
CA THR A 72 -8.41 0.27 -7.14
C THR A 72 -9.34 1.42 -6.79
N LYS A 73 -10.17 1.81 -7.75
CA LYS A 73 -11.28 2.73 -7.51
C LYS A 73 -12.51 1.95 -7.08
N LEU A 74 -13.16 2.45 -6.04
CA LEU A 74 -14.44 1.93 -5.56
C LEU A 74 -15.54 2.98 -5.70
N GLU A 75 -16.75 2.55 -6.09
CA GLU A 75 -17.92 3.41 -6.23
C GLU A 75 -18.77 3.43 -4.95
N GLU A 76 -19.14 4.63 -4.50
CA GLU A 76 -19.96 4.86 -3.32
C GLU A 76 -21.37 4.25 -3.45
N GLY A 77 -21.86 3.71 -2.37
CA GLY A 77 -23.22 3.14 -2.27
C GLY A 77 -23.38 1.78 -2.95
N LYS A 78 -22.35 1.28 -3.63
CA LYS A 78 -22.34 -0.04 -4.24
C LYS A 78 -21.60 -1.06 -3.39
N SER A 79 -21.70 -2.33 -3.75
CA SER A 79 -21.11 -3.43 -3.00
C SER A 79 -20.08 -4.21 -3.79
N TYR A 80 -19.16 -4.83 -3.06
CA TYR A 80 -18.18 -5.78 -3.61
C TYR A 80 -17.97 -6.95 -2.64
N ARG A 81 -17.33 -7.99 -3.14
CA ARG A 81 -16.85 -9.13 -2.37
C ARG A 81 -15.45 -9.53 -2.83
N LEU A 82 -14.79 -10.32 -2.01
CA LEU A 82 -13.51 -10.94 -2.33
C LEU A 82 -13.75 -12.37 -2.80
N VAL A 83 -12.94 -12.85 -3.73
CA VAL A 83 -12.97 -14.23 -4.21
C VAL A 83 -11.55 -14.76 -4.36
N ASP A 84 -11.35 -16.08 -4.17
CA ASP A 84 -10.02 -16.71 -4.23
C ASP A 84 -9.58 -17.09 -5.64
N ASN A 85 -10.48 -17.00 -6.61
CA ASN A 85 -10.20 -17.16 -8.03
C ASN A 85 -11.25 -16.41 -8.86
N ASN A 86 -11.07 -16.31 -10.16
CA ASN A 86 -11.95 -15.59 -11.08
C ASN A 86 -12.87 -16.52 -11.89
N SER A 87 -13.31 -17.63 -11.30
CA SER A 87 -14.22 -18.60 -11.89
C SER A 87 -15.49 -18.83 -11.05
N ALA A 88 -16.47 -19.51 -11.61
CA ALA A 88 -17.79 -19.65 -11.00
C ALA A 88 -17.82 -20.47 -9.69
N ASP A 89 -16.78 -21.26 -9.43
CA ASP A 89 -16.61 -22.09 -8.24
C ASP A 89 -15.78 -21.43 -7.13
N ALA A 90 -15.47 -20.14 -7.28
CA ALA A 90 -14.67 -19.38 -6.33
C ALA A 90 -15.27 -19.36 -4.92
N LYS A 91 -14.44 -19.56 -3.92
CA LYS A 91 -14.80 -19.26 -2.53
C LYS A 91 -14.95 -17.74 -2.40
N SER A 92 -16.00 -17.32 -1.71
CA SER A 92 -16.30 -15.91 -1.49
C SER A 92 -16.00 -15.48 -0.07
N TYR A 93 -15.59 -14.23 0.06
CA TYR A 93 -15.36 -13.57 1.34
C TYR A 93 -15.93 -12.16 1.26
N TYR A 94 -16.26 -11.60 2.41
CA TYR A 94 -16.68 -10.21 2.56
C TYR A 94 -16.04 -9.58 3.78
N ILE A 95 -16.03 -8.26 3.85
CA ILE A 95 -15.53 -7.51 5.00
C ILE A 95 -16.74 -7.01 5.78
N ASN A 96 -16.85 -7.40 7.04
CA ASN A 96 -17.94 -6.95 7.90
C ASN A 96 -17.72 -5.50 8.39
N GLU A 97 -18.70 -4.93 9.09
CA GLU A 97 -18.66 -3.57 9.64
C GLU A 97 -17.51 -3.33 10.64
N SER A 98 -16.95 -4.39 11.20
CA SER A 98 -15.79 -4.32 12.10
C SER A 98 -14.44 -4.40 11.38
N GLY A 99 -14.43 -4.45 10.03
CA GLY A 99 -13.22 -4.58 9.24
C GLY A 99 -12.58 -5.97 9.28
N VAL A 100 -13.39 -7.01 9.54
CA VAL A 100 -12.94 -8.41 9.59
C VAL A 100 -13.36 -9.13 8.32
N ILE A 101 -12.42 -9.87 7.71
CA ILE A 101 -12.67 -10.72 6.55
C ILE A 101 -13.41 -11.99 7.01
N ILE A 102 -14.55 -12.25 6.41
CA ILE A 102 -15.42 -13.42 6.72
C ILE A 102 -15.58 -14.25 5.45
N GLU A 103 -15.39 -15.57 5.54
CA GLU A 103 -15.74 -16.50 4.47
C GLU A 103 -17.27 -16.66 4.38
N GLY A 104 -17.84 -16.49 3.20
CA GLY A 104 -19.28 -16.63 2.95
C GLY A 104 -19.77 -15.77 1.80
N GLN A 105 -21.08 -15.80 1.55
CA GLN A 105 -21.76 -15.12 0.43
C GLN A 105 -22.19 -13.67 0.75
N GLY A 106 -21.60 -13.04 1.78
CA GLY A 106 -21.86 -11.64 2.10
C GLY A 106 -21.22 -10.67 1.10
N GLU A 107 -21.59 -9.41 1.22
CA GLU A 107 -21.03 -8.30 0.45
C GLU A 107 -20.59 -7.17 1.37
N THR A 108 -19.62 -6.41 0.90
CA THR A 108 -19.09 -5.21 1.57
C THR A 108 -19.59 -3.98 0.84
N THR A 109 -20.33 -3.12 1.54
CA THR A 109 -20.82 -1.85 0.97
C THR A 109 -19.77 -0.76 1.08
N VAL A 110 -19.58 0.01 0.01
CA VAL A 110 -18.64 1.13 -0.05
C VAL A 110 -19.34 2.39 0.48
N ASN A 111 -18.93 2.88 1.63
CA ASN A 111 -19.52 4.07 2.26
C ASN A 111 -19.03 5.38 1.65
N LYS A 112 -17.86 5.41 1.05
CA LYS A 112 -17.28 6.56 0.38
C LYS A 112 -16.56 6.11 -0.88
N GLY A 113 -16.89 6.71 -2.01
CA GLY A 113 -16.22 6.47 -3.29
C GLY A 113 -14.83 7.11 -3.33
N GLY A 114 -13.89 6.48 -4.04
CA GLY A 114 -12.53 6.99 -4.16
C GLY A 114 -11.56 5.96 -4.70
N VAL A 115 -10.29 6.37 -4.82
CA VAL A 115 -9.19 5.45 -5.12
C VAL A 115 -8.60 4.99 -3.80
N TYR A 116 -8.41 3.69 -3.67
CA TYR A 116 -7.96 3.08 -2.41
C TYR A 116 -6.73 2.21 -2.62
N ARG A 117 -5.87 2.21 -1.63
CA ARG A 117 -4.94 1.14 -1.34
C ARG A 117 -5.61 0.23 -0.32
N ILE A 118 -5.84 -1.04 -0.67
CA ILE A 118 -6.48 -2.03 0.19
C ILE A 118 -5.47 -3.13 0.46
N VAL A 119 -5.16 -3.35 1.73
CA VAL A 119 -4.34 -4.47 2.20
C VAL A 119 -5.22 -5.45 2.95
N LEU A 120 -5.25 -6.69 2.47
CA LEU A 120 -6.04 -7.80 3.00
C LEU A 120 -5.10 -8.80 3.65
N ASP A 121 -5.20 -8.97 4.95
CA ASP A 121 -4.39 -9.95 5.69
C ASP A 121 -5.26 -11.13 6.14
N PHE A 122 -5.18 -12.23 5.42
CA PHE A 122 -5.89 -13.48 5.72
C PHE A 122 -5.30 -14.22 6.92
N THR A 123 -4.05 -13.92 7.31
CA THR A 123 -3.42 -14.53 8.49
C THR A 123 -4.01 -14.00 9.80
N THR A 124 -4.59 -12.81 9.77
CA THR A 124 -5.28 -12.16 10.88
C THR A 124 -6.74 -11.87 10.60
N ALA A 125 -7.23 -12.19 9.39
CA ALA A 125 -8.56 -11.86 8.88
C ALA A 125 -8.89 -10.36 8.97
N SER A 126 -7.91 -9.50 8.71
CA SER A 126 -8.06 -8.05 8.82
C SER A 126 -7.89 -7.34 7.50
N VAL A 127 -8.44 -6.13 7.40
CA VAL A 127 -8.28 -5.26 6.24
C VAL A 127 -7.82 -3.88 6.68
N LYS A 128 -6.93 -3.29 5.87
CA LYS A 128 -6.58 -1.88 5.95
C LYS A 128 -6.93 -1.22 4.63
N MET A 129 -7.89 -0.30 4.64
CA MET A 129 -8.25 0.53 3.50
C MET A 129 -7.73 1.94 3.74
N THR A 130 -6.97 2.48 2.78
CA THR A 130 -6.43 3.84 2.84
C THR A 130 -6.79 4.55 1.56
N GLU A 131 -7.56 5.63 1.66
CA GLU A 131 -7.94 6.45 0.51
C GLU A 131 -6.73 7.22 0.00
N ILE A 132 -6.50 7.14 -1.30
CA ILE A 132 -5.42 7.84 -1.99
C ILE A 132 -5.96 9.17 -2.48
N GLN A 133 -5.34 10.26 -2.07
CA GLN A 133 -5.67 11.60 -2.51
C GLN A 133 -4.97 11.94 -3.82
N SER A 134 -3.66 11.67 -3.90
CA SER A 134 -2.86 11.93 -5.11
C SER A 134 -1.64 11.01 -5.19
N MET A 135 -1.11 10.88 -6.40
CA MET A 135 0.20 10.33 -6.71
C MET A 135 1.00 11.37 -7.48
N GLY A 136 2.22 11.65 -7.08
CA GLY A 136 3.08 12.62 -7.73
C GLY A 136 4.42 12.06 -8.16
N PHE A 137 4.95 12.58 -9.26
CA PHE A 137 6.33 12.36 -9.65
C PHE A 137 7.23 13.25 -8.77
N PHE A 138 7.97 12.61 -7.88
CA PHE A 138 8.87 13.28 -6.96
C PHE A 138 10.28 13.33 -7.56
N PHE A 139 10.72 14.55 -7.90
CA PHE A 139 12.05 14.76 -8.45
C PHE A 139 13.05 14.99 -7.30
N CYS A 140 13.95 14.04 -7.09
CA CYS A 140 14.87 14.05 -5.95
C CYS A 140 15.79 15.28 -5.90
N PRO A 141 16.32 15.82 -7.03
CA PRO A 141 17.19 17.00 -7.00
C PRO A 141 16.52 18.26 -6.48
N SER A 142 15.24 18.47 -6.77
CA SER A 142 14.45 19.62 -6.25
C SER A 142 13.78 19.33 -4.91
N ASN A 143 13.72 18.05 -4.51
CA ASN A 143 13.05 17.57 -3.31
C ASN A 143 11.56 17.94 -3.26
N GLU A 144 10.89 17.84 -4.39
CA GLU A 144 9.47 18.22 -4.54
C GLU A 144 8.76 17.33 -5.57
N VAL A 145 7.43 17.33 -5.50
CA VAL A 145 6.58 16.77 -6.58
C VAL A 145 6.53 17.82 -7.70
N THR A 146 6.99 17.43 -8.89
CA THR A 146 7.01 18.33 -10.07
C THR A 146 5.70 18.27 -10.84
N PHE A 147 5.04 17.13 -10.87
CA PHE A 147 3.71 16.96 -11.47
C PHE A 147 2.97 15.78 -10.87
N GLU A 148 1.64 15.79 -11.03
CA GLU A 148 0.77 14.71 -10.55
C GLU A 148 0.55 13.64 -11.62
N LEU A 149 0.30 12.42 -11.14
CA LEU A 149 -0.04 11.24 -11.92
C LEU A 149 -1.51 10.88 -11.63
N PRO A 150 -2.47 11.31 -12.45
CA PRO A 150 -3.87 10.94 -12.28
C PRO A 150 -4.08 9.43 -12.33
N TYR A 151 -5.00 8.94 -11.52
CA TYR A 151 -5.43 7.54 -11.59
C TYR A 151 -6.17 7.25 -12.91
N LYS A 152 -5.77 6.20 -13.62
CA LYS A 152 -6.32 5.81 -14.93
C LYS A 152 -7.19 4.55 -14.89
N GLY A 153 -7.18 3.83 -13.76
CA GLY A 153 -7.87 2.57 -13.59
C GLY A 153 -6.91 1.39 -13.41
N ASN A 154 -7.42 0.30 -12.85
CA ASN A 154 -6.69 -0.97 -12.67
C ASN A 154 -5.34 -0.81 -11.95
N GLY A 155 -5.27 0.07 -10.96
CA GLY A 155 -4.04 0.32 -10.20
C GLY A 155 -3.00 1.19 -10.91
N VAL A 156 -3.33 1.75 -12.09
CA VAL A 156 -2.40 2.56 -12.90
C VAL A 156 -2.57 4.04 -12.58
N PHE A 157 -1.45 4.70 -12.28
CA PHE A 157 -1.30 6.15 -12.19
C PHE A 157 -0.39 6.59 -13.33
N GLU A 158 -0.82 7.52 -14.15
CA GLU A 158 -0.11 7.94 -15.35
C GLU A 158 -0.20 9.44 -15.55
N GLY A 159 0.95 10.06 -15.86
CA GLY A 159 1.06 11.48 -16.19
C GLY A 159 2.25 11.70 -17.11
N GLU A 160 2.27 12.84 -17.76
CA GLU A 160 3.33 13.27 -18.65
C GLU A 160 3.61 14.75 -18.39
N ASP A 161 4.88 15.11 -18.24
CA ASP A 161 5.32 16.50 -18.13
C ASP A 161 6.80 16.62 -18.49
N LEU A 162 7.24 17.85 -18.75
CA LEU A 162 8.64 18.16 -19.04
C LEU A 162 9.43 18.31 -17.74
N ILE A 163 10.55 17.59 -17.65
CA ILE A 163 11.45 17.65 -16.49
C ILE A 163 12.71 18.41 -16.87
N GLU A 164 12.98 19.49 -16.14
CA GLU A 164 14.26 20.18 -16.21
C GLU A 164 15.27 19.52 -15.26
N PHE A 165 16.33 18.94 -15.83
CA PHE A 165 17.37 18.31 -15.03
C PHE A 165 18.23 19.35 -14.34
N LYS A 166 18.49 19.11 -13.05
CA LYS A 166 19.41 19.92 -12.28
C LYS A 166 20.85 19.62 -12.68
N GLN A 167 21.58 20.63 -13.15
CA GLN A 167 23.00 20.50 -13.42
C GLN A 167 23.80 20.69 -12.14
N GLU A 168 24.48 19.62 -11.74
CA GLU A 168 25.41 19.62 -10.60
C GLU A 168 26.87 19.60 -11.08
N SER A 169 27.83 19.81 -10.19
CA SER A 169 29.26 19.80 -10.52
C SER A 169 29.77 18.44 -11.01
N TRP A 170 29.05 17.38 -10.68
CA TRP A 170 29.36 16.00 -11.03
C TRP A 170 28.54 15.48 -12.23
N GLY A 171 27.60 16.25 -12.77
CA GLY A 171 26.75 15.87 -13.89
C GLY A 171 25.29 16.25 -13.68
N ARG A 172 24.42 15.77 -14.57
CA ARG A 172 22.97 15.96 -14.42
C ARG A 172 22.41 15.02 -13.36
N ASP A 173 21.59 15.55 -12.45
CA ASP A 173 20.88 14.75 -11.47
C ASP A 173 19.51 14.36 -12.01
N GLN A 174 19.29 13.05 -12.21
CA GLN A 174 18.13 12.47 -12.87
C GLN A 174 17.31 11.57 -11.94
N ARG A 175 17.56 11.66 -10.63
CA ARG A 175 16.94 10.76 -9.65
C ARG A 175 15.49 11.12 -9.41
N TYR A 176 14.63 10.12 -9.33
CA TYR A 176 13.21 10.30 -9.05
C TYR A 176 12.63 9.16 -8.21
N LYS A 177 11.50 9.45 -7.62
CA LYS A 177 10.62 8.53 -6.88
C LYS A 177 9.17 8.90 -7.18
N PHE A 178 8.23 8.19 -6.58
CA PHE A 178 6.83 8.58 -6.56
C PHE A 178 6.41 8.90 -5.13
N LEU A 179 5.60 9.94 -4.94
CA LEU A 179 5.02 10.31 -3.66
C LEU A 179 3.51 10.08 -3.70
N MET A 180 3.04 9.14 -2.90
CA MET A 180 1.61 8.93 -2.67
C MET A 180 1.18 9.74 -1.45
N THR A 181 0.11 10.51 -1.60
CA THR A 181 -0.53 11.25 -0.52
C THR A 181 -1.87 10.60 -0.24
N TYR A 182 -2.13 10.30 1.03
CA TYR A 182 -3.39 9.73 1.49
C TYR A 182 -4.34 10.82 1.99
N ALA A 183 -5.64 10.51 2.02
CA ALA A 183 -6.67 11.47 2.43
C ALA A 183 -6.56 11.94 3.90
N ASP A 184 -5.85 11.19 4.74
CA ASP A 184 -5.54 11.57 6.13
C ASP A 184 -4.33 12.53 6.24
N GLY A 185 -3.74 12.92 5.11
CA GLY A 185 -2.57 13.78 5.02
C GLY A 185 -1.23 13.08 5.21
N THR A 186 -1.23 11.78 5.47
CA THR A 186 0.02 11.00 5.50
C THR A 186 0.55 10.77 4.09
N THR A 187 1.85 10.54 3.99
CA THR A 187 2.52 10.31 2.70
C THR A 187 3.39 9.07 2.75
N GLN A 188 3.56 8.45 1.58
CA GLN A 188 4.47 7.31 1.38
C GLN A 188 5.22 7.49 0.07
N MET A 189 6.55 7.41 0.14
CA MET A 189 7.37 7.34 -1.07
C MET A 189 7.49 5.92 -1.58
N TRP A 190 7.47 5.82 -2.91
CA TRP A 190 7.66 4.60 -3.66
C TRP A 190 8.87 4.76 -4.57
N GLY A 191 9.76 3.79 -4.54
CA GLY A 191 10.99 3.80 -5.29
C GLY A 191 11.40 2.38 -5.69
N THR A 192 12.66 2.21 -6.07
CA THR A 192 13.19 0.89 -6.43
C THR A 192 13.28 -0.03 -5.21
N LYS A 193 13.02 -1.31 -5.41
CA LYS A 193 13.28 -2.35 -4.41
C LYS A 193 14.79 -2.57 -4.17
N ASN A 194 15.65 -2.15 -5.10
CA ASN A 194 17.10 -2.25 -4.97
C ASN A 194 17.63 -1.27 -3.91
N THR A 195 18.24 -1.80 -2.85
CA THR A 195 18.75 -1.01 -1.73
C THR A 195 20.16 -0.45 -1.96
N THR A 196 20.84 -0.85 -3.05
CA THR A 196 22.18 -0.34 -3.40
C THR A 196 22.10 0.88 -4.30
N ASP A 197 20.91 1.27 -4.76
CA ASP A 197 20.67 2.36 -5.72
C ASP A 197 21.40 2.21 -7.07
N SER A 198 21.78 0.99 -7.41
CA SER A 198 22.53 0.70 -8.63
C SER A 198 21.59 0.69 -9.84
N ALA A 199 21.84 1.59 -10.78
CA ALA A 199 21.11 1.65 -12.05
C ALA A 199 21.54 0.53 -13.00
N PRO A 200 20.72 0.18 -14.02
CA PRO A 200 21.11 -0.79 -15.04
C PRO A 200 22.46 -0.48 -15.67
N GLY A 201 23.31 -1.51 -15.80
CA GLY A 201 24.67 -1.39 -16.30
C GLY A 201 25.73 -1.12 -15.23
N GLU A 202 25.37 -0.83 -14.00
CA GLU A 202 26.29 -0.76 -12.86
C GLU A 202 26.59 -2.16 -12.32
N ALA A 203 27.78 -2.33 -11.70
CA ALA A 203 28.26 -3.65 -11.28
C ALA A 203 27.40 -4.36 -10.21
N THR A 204 26.62 -3.59 -9.44
CA THR A 204 25.73 -4.09 -8.38
C THR A 204 24.25 -4.02 -8.78
N ALA A 205 23.96 -3.71 -10.05
CA ALA A 205 22.60 -3.72 -10.57
C ALA A 205 22.06 -5.15 -10.63
N ASP A 206 20.85 -5.32 -10.21
CA ASP A 206 20.08 -6.56 -10.32
C ASP A 206 18.64 -6.26 -10.70
N ASP A 207 17.85 -7.31 -10.94
CA ASP A 207 16.46 -7.18 -11.38
C ASP A 207 15.57 -6.43 -10.37
N SER A 208 15.97 -6.36 -9.08
CA SER A 208 15.22 -5.64 -8.06
C SER A 208 15.12 -4.13 -8.33
N TYR A 209 16.00 -3.58 -9.16
CA TYR A 209 15.94 -2.18 -9.60
C TYR A 209 14.63 -1.86 -10.32
N PHE A 210 14.06 -2.81 -11.06
CA PHE A 210 12.83 -2.63 -11.84
C PHE A 210 11.56 -2.87 -11.03
N TYR A 211 11.67 -3.33 -9.79
CA TYR A 211 10.50 -3.56 -8.93
C TYR A 211 10.26 -2.37 -8.02
N ILE A 212 8.98 -1.98 -7.94
CA ILE A 212 8.53 -0.92 -7.04
C ILE A 212 8.45 -1.42 -5.60
N ALA A 213 8.83 -0.59 -4.65
CA ALA A 213 8.69 -0.86 -3.22
C ALA A 213 8.40 0.43 -2.45
N GLU A 214 7.79 0.29 -1.27
CA GLU A 214 7.76 1.36 -0.28
C GLU A 214 9.20 1.69 0.15
N THR A 215 9.51 2.96 0.19
CA THR A 215 10.85 3.44 0.52
C THR A 215 10.79 4.50 1.61
N PRO A 216 11.91 4.79 2.30
CA PRO A 216 11.96 5.92 3.21
C PRO A 216 11.50 7.23 2.55
N ASN A 217 10.77 8.06 3.29
CA ASN A 217 10.30 9.37 2.84
C ASN A 217 11.45 10.39 2.80
N ASN A 218 12.40 10.15 1.90
CA ASN A 218 13.53 11.04 1.64
C ASN A 218 13.96 10.95 0.17
N GLN A 219 14.76 11.89 -0.27
CA GLN A 219 15.26 11.99 -1.65
C GLN A 219 16.51 11.15 -1.94
N TRP A 220 17.05 10.41 -0.95
CA TRP A 220 18.37 9.79 -1.03
C TRP A 220 18.36 8.30 -1.28
N ASP A 221 17.40 7.57 -0.70
CA ASP A 221 17.39 6.12 -0.69
C ASP A 221 16.43 5.55 -1.75
N GLN A 222 16.82 4.46 -2.38
CA GLN A 222 15.98 3.64 -3.26
C GLN A 222 15.24 4.44 -4.35
N LYS A 223 15.96 5.29 -5.05
CA LYS A 223 15.47 6.10 -6.18
C LYS A 223 15.81 5.45 -7.51
N TRP A 224 14.98 5.70 -8.52
CA TRP A 224 15.33 5.43 -9.90
C TRP A 224 16.12 6.59 -10.50
N LYS A 225 16.82 6.28 -11.59
CA LYS A 225 17.40 7.27 -12.50
C LYS A 225 16.72 7.16 -13.86
N LEU A 226 16.50 8.27 -14.51
CA LEU A 226 16.08 8.28 -15.90
C LEU A 226 17.18 7.68 -16.76
N ASN A 227 16.80 7.05 -17.89
CA ASN A 227 17.80 6.39 -18.75
C ASN A 227 18.71 7.43 -19.40
N ASN A 228 20.02 7.14 -19.42
CA ASN A 228 21.05 7.97 -20.07
C ASN A 228 20.78 8.21 -21.56
N GLU A 229 19.94 7.42 -22.23
CA GLU A 229 19.53 7.68 -23.61
C GLU A 229 18.82 9.03 -23.79
N PHE A 230 18.20 9.55 -22.72
CA PHE A 230 17.53 10.85 -22.72
C PHE A 230 18.45 12.00 -22.27
N ASP A 231 19.65 11.68 -21.83
CA ASP A 231 20.63 12.66 -21.31
C ASP A 231 21.30 13.50 -22.41
N GLY A 232 21.05 13.20 -23.67
CA GLY A 232 21.59 13.92 -24.81
C GLY A 232 20.60 14.85 -25.53
N ALA A 233 19.35 14.90 -25.10
CA ALA A 233 18.35 15.79 -25.65
C ALA A 233 18.42 17.15 -24.90
N ALA A 234 19.37 17.96 -25.27
CA ALA A 234 19.44 19.38 -24.92
C ALA A 234 19.10 20.21 -26.14
#